data_6bc360803eac8c8b0420f1fce553b61a
#
_entry.id   6bc360803eac8c8b0420f1fce553b61a
#
_cell.length_a   1.000
_cell.length_b   1.000
_cell.length_c   1.000
_cell.angle_alpha   90.00
_cell.angle_beta   90.00
_cell.angle_gamma   90.00
#
_symmetry.space_group_name_H-M   'P 1'
#
loop_
_entity.id
_entity.type
_entity.pdbx_description
1 polymer ?
#
loop_
_entity_poly.entity_id
_entity_poly.type
_entity_poly.pdbx_seq_one_letter_code
_entity_poly.pdbx_strand_id
1 'polypeptide(L)'
;MRTGSGAALENVRSDSPEADWYEHFARALAPLRGVGDSDESALPGSVRLLDLLHIEPPTAEAVVAGWSLGGRSTRALLGVGYDGEFAVDLVRDGPHALIAGTTGAGKSELLQTLVATLAVVNRPDEMTFVLVDYKGGSAFAECADLPHTVGLVTDLDTRLVERALVSLGAELRRRETQLAQASAKDIEDYLDKRARGGNVLPPLPRLLLVIDEFASMARELPEFISGLVNIAQRGRSLGIHLVLATQRPGGAVTPDIRANTNLRIALRTTDTSESRDIIDAPDSGDISPANPGRAYARL
;
A
#
# COMPACT_ATOMS: atom_id res chain seq x y z
N MET A 1 -30.75 -42.38 5.65
CA MET A 1 -29.78 -41.28 5.64
C MET A 1 -28.96 -41.35 6.92
N ARG A 2 -27.63 -41.32 6.88
CA ARG A 2 -26.76 -41.25 8.07
C ARG A 2 -26.22 -39.85 8.20
N THR A 3 -26.45 -39.21 9.32
CA THR A 3 -25.73 -37.99 9.70
C THR A 3 -24.45 -38.38 10.42
N GLY A 4 -23.33 -37.72 10.16
CA GLY A 4 -21.94 -38.13 10.43
C GLY A 4 -21.58 -38.65 11.84
N SER A 5 -22.44 -38.70 12.82
CA SER A 5 -22.23 -39.27 14.16
C SER A 5 -23.50 -39.74 14.87
N GLY A 6 -24.61 -39.88 14.18
CA GLY A 6 -25.93 -40.18 14.78
C GLY A 6 -26.54 -41.50 14.32
N ALA A 7 -27.61 -41.94 15.03
CA ALA A 7 -28.43 -43.08 14.67
C ALA A 7 -29.04 -42.90 13.26
N ALA A 8 -29.25 -44.01 12.55
CA ALA A 8 -29.93 -43.99 11.26
C ALA A 8 -31.36 -43.43 11.42
N LEU A 9 -31.69 -42.41 10.65
CA LEU A 9 -33.03 -41.87 10.56
C LEU A 9 -33.80 -42.69 9.54
N GLU A 10 -34.93 -43.32 9.96
CA GLU A 10 -35.85 -44.08 9.11
C GLU A 10 -37.02 -43.15 8.70
N ASN A 11 -37.54 -43.37 7.49
CA ASN A 11 -38.67 -42.63 6.93
C ASN A 11 -38.46 -41.12 6.70
N VAL A 12 -37.25 -40.71 6.39
CA VAL A 12 -36.97 -39.33 5.98
C VAL A 12 -37.27 -39.15 4.51
N ARG A 13 -38.21 -38.26 4.17
CA ARG A 13 -38.35 -37.76 2.78
C ARG A 13 -37.30 -36.65 2.60
N SER A 14 -36.50 -36.76 1.56
CA SER A 14 -35.66 -35.65 1.16
C SER A 14 -36.55 -34.56 0.53
N ASP A 15 -36.37 -33.33 0.98
CA ASP A 15 -36.91 -32.19 0.27
C ASP A 15 -36.19 -32.13 -1.10
N SER A 16 -36.98 -32.12 -2.17
CA SER A 16 -36.49 -31.94 -3.54
C SER A 16 -37.05 -30.61 -4.04
N PRO A 17 -36.32 -29.51 -3.83
CA PRO A 17 -36.74 -28.20 -4.35
C PRO A 17 -36.77 -28.25 -5.88
N GLU A 18 -37.61 -27.41 -6.48
CA GLU A 18 -37.73 -27.28 -7.94
C GLU A 18 -36.40 -26.83 -8.59
N ALA A 19 -36.19 -27.16 -9.86
CA ALA A 19 -34.97 -26.87 -10.59
C ALA A 19 -34.61 -25.39 -10.56
N ASP A 20 -35.61 -24.49 -10.62
CA ASP A 20 -35.44 -23.04 -10.53
C ASP A 20 -34.87 -22.58 -9.18
N TRP A 21 -35.17 -23.29 -8.08
CA TRP A 21 -34.60 -23.01 -6.78
C TRP A 21 -33.10 -23.30 -6.76
N TYR A 22 -32.66 -24.40 -7.34
CA TYR A 22 -31.24 -24.74 -7.42
C TYR A 22 -30.47 -23.71 -8.24
N GLU A 23 -31.05 -23.24 -9.34
CA GLU A 23 -30.44 -22.24 -10.20
C GLU A 23 -30.31 -20.88 -9.47
N HIS A 24 -31.38 -20.44 -8.80
CA HIS A 24 -31.35 -19.23 -7.98
C HIS A 24 -30.36 -19.33 -6.81
N PHE A 25 -30.32 -20.48 -6.14
CA PHE A 25 -29.39 -20.71 -5.04
C PHE A 25 -27.95 -20.74 -5.51
N ALA A 26 -27.66 -21.42 -6.63
CA ALA A 26 -26.33 -21.45 -7.23
C ALA A 26 -25.87 -20.04 -7.67
N ARG A 27 -26.76 -19.25 -8.28
CA ARG A 27 -26.45 -17.86 -8.64
C ARG A 27 -26.23 -16.96 -7.42
N ALA A 28 -27.00 -17.15 -6.38
CA ALA A 28 -26.83 -16.40 -5.13
C ALA A 28 -25.51 -16.75 -4.41
N LEU A 29 -25.06 -18.02 -4.54
CA LEU A 29 -23.79 -18.47 -3.95
C LEU A 29 -22.59 -18.24 -4.86
N ALA A 30 -22.77 -18.02 -6.15
CA ALA A 30 -21.68 -17.83 -7.10
C ALA A 30 -20.70 -16.70 -6.74
N PRO A 31 -21.12 -15.57 -6.11
CA PRO A 31 -20.21 -14.57 -5.61
C PRO A 31 -19.50 -14.95 -4.30
N LEU A 32 -20.00 -15.98 -3.58
CA LEU A 32 -19.42 -16.42 -2.31
C LEU A 32 -18.26 -17.36 -2.58
N ARG A 33 -17.07 -16.95 -2.25
CA ARG A 33 -15.88 -17.82 -2.25
C ARG A 33 -15.69 -18.40 -0.86
N GLY A 34 -15.42 -19.69 -0.77
CA GLY A 34 -15.10 -20.36 0.49
C GLY A 34 -13.81 -19.79 1.09
N VAL A 35 -13.87 -19.36 2.33
CA VAL A 35 -12.70 -18.84 3.09
C VAL A 35 -11.73 -19.97 3.47
N GLY A 36 -11.92 -21.19 2.98
CA GLY A 36 -11.15 -22.35 3.43
C GLY A 36 -10.31 -23.08 2.37
N ASP A 37 -10.60 -22.89 1.10
CA ASP A 37 -9.83 -23.45 -0.01
C ASP A 37 -9.30 -22.27 -0.86
N SER A 38 -8.34 -21.53 -0.31
CA SER A 38 -7.47 -20.72 -1.14
C SER A 38 -6.63 -21.69 -1.97
N ASP A 39 -7.13 -22.02 -3.14
CA ASP A 39 -6.37 -22.73 -4.14
C ASP A 39 -5.21 -21.79 -4.53
N GLU A 40 -4.08 -21.90 -3.82
CA GLU A 40 -2.86 -21.11 -4.13
C GLU A 40 -2.46 -21.28 -5.59
N SER A 41 -2.96 -22.34 -6.24
CA SER A 41 -2.78 -22.62 -7.65
C SER A 41 -3.60 -21.68 -8.56
N ALA A 42 -4.64 -21.01 -8.05
CA ALA A 42 -5.48 -20.10 -8.84
C ALA A 42 -4.82 -18.74 -9.11
N LEU A 43 -3.83 -18.34 -8.33
CA LEU A 43 -3.07 -17.12 -8.57
C LEU A 43 -1.80 -17.41 -9.37
N PRO A 44 -1.43 -16.54 -10.33
CA PRO A 44 -0.24 -16.74 -11.14
C PRO A 44 1.03 -16.78 -10.28
N GLY A 45 2.01 -17.59 -10.67
CA GLY A 45 3.30 -17.69 -9.97
C GLY A 45 4.17 -16.43 -10.12
N SER A 46 3.94 -15.63 -11.16
CA SER A 46 4.59 -14.33 -11.37
C SER A 46 3.72 -13.44 -12.25
N VAL A 47 3.84 -12.13 -12.07
CA VAL A 47 3.16 -11.11 -12.88
C VAL A 47 4.14 -9.99 -13.16
N ARG A 48 4.27 -9.60 -14.44
CA ARG A 48 5.13 -8.48 -14.83
C ARG A 48 4.36 -7.18 -14.69
N LEU A 49 4.99 -6.18 -14.06
CA LEU A 49 4.39 -4.85 -13.88
C LEU A 49 4.04 -4.17 -15.22
N LEU A 50 4.90 -4.33 -16.24
CA LEU A 50 4.66 -3.71 -17.56
C LEU A 50 3.43 -4.28 -18.26
N ASP A 51 3.15 -5.57 -18.06
CA ASP A 51 1.94 -6.21 -18.58
C ASP A 51 0.69 -5.63 -17.92
N LEU A 52 0.73 -5.45 -16.59
CA LEU A 52 -0.37 -4.85 -15.82
C LEU A 52 -0.60 -3.37 -16.17
N LEU A 53 0.46 -2.62 -16.42
CA LEU A 53 0.38 -1.21 -16.78
C LEU A 53 0.05 -1.00 -18.27
N HIS A 54 0.04 -2.06 -19.08
CA HIS A 54 -0.15 -2.02 -20.53
C HIS A 54 0.84 -1.07 -21.23
N ILE A 55 2.09 -1.03 -20.74
CA ILE A 55 3.17 -0.20 -21.26
C ILE A 55 4.29 -1.11 -21.80
N GLU A 56 4.06 -1.72 -22.91
CA GLU A 56 5.04 -2.58 -23.60
C GLU A 56 5.15 -2.13 -25.06
N PRO A 57 6.30 -1.64 -25.56
CA PRO A 57 7.54 -1.40 -24.81
C PRO A 57 7.48 -0.16 -23.91
N PRO A 58 8.22 -0.16 -22.76
CA PRO A 58 8.25 0.98 -21.84
C PRO A 58 9.15 2.09 -22.38
N THR A 59 8.61 2.97 -23.20
CA THR A 59 9.35 4.12 -23.74
C THR A 59 9.03 5.39 -22.97
N ALA A 60 9.98 6.34 -22.97
CA ALA A 60 9.77 7.65 -22.35
C ALA A 60 8.57 8.39 -22.96
N GLU A 61 8.38 8.26 -24.28
CA GLU A 61 7.26 8.85 -25.01
C GLU A 61 5.92 8.29 -24.54
N ALA A 62 5.83 6.98 -24.31
CA ALA A 62 4.61 6.32 -23.82
C ALA A 62 4.25 6.83 -22.41
N VAL A 63 5.24 6.96 -21.52
CA VAL A 63 5.05 7.49 -20.16
C VAL A 63 4.61 8.95 -20.20
N VAL A 64 5.29 9.79 -20.97
CA VAL A 64 4.94 11.22 -21.13
C VAL A 64 3.55 11.40 -21.75
N ALA A 65 3.19 10.57 -22.73
CA ALA A 65 1.84 10.57 -23.30
C ALA A 65 0.78 10.18 -22.23
N GLY A 66 1.07 9.17 -21.41
CA GLY A 66 0.23 8.78 -20.27
C GLY A 66 0.02 9.94 -19.29
N TRP A 67 1.08 10.66 -18.94
CA TRP A 67 0.98 11.85 -18.09
C TRP A 67 0.12 12.98 -18.69
N SER A 68 0.11 13.08 -20.01
CA SER A 68 -0.69 14.11 -20.71
C SER A 68 -2.18 13.76 -20.76
N LEU A 69 -2.51 12.46 -20.79
CA LEU A 69 -3.87 11.96 -20.83
C LEU A 69 -4.42 11.69 -19.40
N GLY A 70 -3.54 11.35 -18.48
CA GLY A 70 -3.88 10.98 -17.12
C GLY A 70 -4.08 12.20 -16.23
N GLY A 71 -4.87 12.00 -15.21
CA GLY A 71 -5.00 12.92 -14.09
C GLY A 71 -4.05 12.55 -12.95
N ARG A 72 -4.28 13.18 -11.84
CA ARG A 72 -3.65 12.88 -10.56
C ARG A 72 -4.18 11.53 -10.05
N SER A 73 -3.34 10.54 -9.90
CA SER A 73 -3.73 9.22 -9.41
C SER A 73 -3.03 8.89 -8.10
N THR A 74 -3.80 8.42 -7.12
CA THR A 74 -3.29 7.82 -5.89
C THR A 74 -3.42 6.30 -5.89
N ARG A 75 -3.92 5.75 -7.01
CA ARG A 75 -4.08 4.32 -7.22
C ARG A 75 -2.78 3.70 -7.70
N ALA A 76 -2.24 2.78 -6.93
CA ALA A 76 -1.07 1.99 -7.27
C ALA A 76 -1.48 0.54 -7.61
N LEU A 77 -1.14 0.09 -8.80
CA LEU A 77 -1.34 -1.28 -9.25
C LEU A 77 -0.16 -2.12 -8.76
N LEU A 78 -0.43 -3.13 -7.92
CA LEU A 78 0.61 -3.88 -7.22
C LEU A 78 0.74 -5.32 -7.69
N GLY A 79 -0.28 -5.87 -8.34
CA GLY A 79 -0.28 -7.26 -8.75
C GLY A 79 -1.64 -7.76 -9.21
N VAL A 80 -1.88 -9.04 -9.01
CA VAL A 80 -3.12 -9.74 -9.37
C VAL A 80 -3.67 -10.46 -8.15
N GLY A 81 -4.95 -10.28 -7.89
CA GLY A 81 -5.73 -11.04 -6.91
C GLY A 81 -6.69 -12.02 -7.58
N TYR A 82 -7.51 -12.67 -6.79
CA TYR A 82 -8.52 -13.62 -7.29
C TYR A 82 -9.54 -12.97 -8.24
N ASP A 83 -9.79 -11.67 -8.08
CA ASP A 83 -10.75 -10.91 -8.89
C ASP A 83 -10.11 -10.15 -10.06
N GLY A 84 -8.84 -10.41 -10.37
CA GLY A 84 -8.07 -9.74 -11.42
C GLY A 84 -7.03 -8.78 -10.84
N GLU A 85 -6.81 -7.63 -11.47
CA GLU A 85 -5.83 -6.64 -11.03
C GLU A 85 -6.03 -6.22 -9.58
N PHE A 86 -4.97 -6.29 -8.78
CA PHE A 86 -4.95 -5.80 -7.42
C PHE A 86 -4.27 -4.44 -7.35
N ALA A 87 -5.02 -3.44 -6.94
CA ALA A 87 -4.53 -2.09 -6.76
C ALA A 87 -4.98 -1.53 -5.41
N VAL A 88 -4.18 -0.64 -4.85
CA VAL A 88 -4.49 0.12 -3.65
C VAL A 88 -4.58 1.61 -3.98
N ASP A 89 -5.43 2.34 -3.26
CA ASP A 89 -5.54 3.78 -3.40
C ASP A 89 -5.13 4.47 -2.10
N LEU A 90 -4.05 5.27 -2.15
CA LEU A 90 -3.50 5.93 -0.97
C LEU A 90 -4.49 6.90 -0.29
N VAL A 91 -5.46 7.44 -1.01
CA VAL A 91 -6.47 8.34 -0.44
C VAL A 91 -7.65 7.57 0.13
N ARG A 92 -8.12 6.56 -0.60
CA ARG A 92 -9.31 5.79 -0.22
C ARG A 92 -9.00 4.73 0.83
N ASP A 93 -7.96 3.93 0.59
CA ASP A 93 -7.58 2.78 1.42
C ASP A 93 -6.56 3.15 2.51
N GLY A 94 -5.86 4.31 2.34
CA GLY A 94 -4.89 4.86 3.26
C GLY A 94 -5.49 5.80 4.32
N PRO A 95 -4.86 6.93 4.62
CA PRO A 95 -3.80 7.62 3.87
C PRO A 95 -2.39 7.06 4.03
N HIS A 96 -2.18 6.18 5.00
CA HIS A 96 -0.87 5.62 5.31
C HIS A 96 -0.93 4.10 5.27
N ALA A 97 0.20 3.49 4.93
CA ALA A 97 0.32 2.06 4.77
C ALA A 97 1.38 1.45 5.71
N LEU A 98 1.13 0.23 6.12
CA LEU A 98 2.07 -0.62 6.83
C LEU A 98 2.32 -1.89 6.00
N ILE A 99 3.58 -2.17 5.69
CA ILE A 99 4.00 -3.32 4.89
C ILE A 99 4.96 -4.17 5.71
N ALA A 100 4.67 -5.46 5.86
CA ALA A 100 5.56 -6.37 6.54
C ALA A 100 5.91 -7.57 5.67
N GLY A 101 7.10 -8.13 5.91
CA GLY A 101 7.54 -9.35 5.26
C GLY A 101 8.97 -9.70 5.63
N THR A 102 9.23 -10.99 5.85
CA THR A 102 10.57 -11.50 6.17
C THR A 102 11.55 -11.30 5.01
N THR A 103 12.84 -11.48 5.27
CA THR A 103 13.87 -11.47 4.23
C THR A 103 13.52 -12.47 3.12
N GLY A 104 13.63 -12.04 1.87
CA GLY A 104 13.29 -12.86 0.70
C GLY A 104 11.79 -13.05 0.44
N ALA A 105 10.90 -12.36 1.17
CA ALA A 105 9.47 -12.40 0.91
C ALA A 105 9.03 -11.50 -0.27
N GLY A 106 9.90 -10.62 -0.78
CA GLY A 106 9.59 -9.69 -1.87
C GLY A 106 9.22 -8.28 -1.42
N LYS A 107 9.50 -7.91 -0.15
CA LYS A 107 9.13 -6.60 0.42
C LYS A 107 9.73 -5.43 -0.37
N SER A 108 11.02 -5.46 -0.67
CA SER A 108 11.71 -4.39 -1.42
C SER A 108 11.18 -4.27 -2.84
N GLU A 109 10.91 -5.39 -3.51
CA GLU A 109 10.29 -5.45 -4.83
C GLU A 109 8.88 -4.82 -4.82
N LEU A 110 8.09 -5.09 -3.77
CA LEU A 110 6.77 -4.49 -3.61
C LEU A 110 6.87 -2.97 -3.41
N LEU A 111 7.84 -2.48 -2.63
CA LEU A 111 8.07 -1.05 -2.44
C LEU A 111 8.49 -0.36 -3.74
N GLN A 112 9.38 -0.98 -4.52
CA GLN A 112 9.78 -0.49 -5.84
C GLN A 112 8.59 -0.49 -6.81
N THR A 113 7.79 -1.56 -6.82
CA THR A 113 6.55 -1.65 -7.62
C THR A 113 5.59 -0.52 -7.29
N LEU A 114 5.38 -0.24 -6.00
CA LEU A 114 4.52 0.86 -5.54
C LEU A 114 5.02 2.23 -6.07
N VAL A 115 6.31 2.50 -5.91
CA VAL A 115 6.94 3.75 -6.38
C VAL A 115 6.88 3.84 -7.91
N ALA A 116 7.25 2.77 -8.62
CA ALA A 116 7.24 2.73 -10.08
C ALA A 116 5.84 2.95 -10.66
N THR A 117 4.84 2.25 -10.12
CA THR A 117 3.44 2.43 -10.57
C THR A 117 2.98 3.87 -10.41
N LEU A 118 3.22 4.47 -9.24
CA LEU A 118 2.83 5.86 -8.99
C LEU A 118 3.61 6.86 -9.85
N ALA A 119 4.88 6.58 -10.13
CA ALA A 119 5.69 7.43 -11.02
C ALA A 119 5.21 7.39 -12.47
N VAL A 120 4.81 6.21 -12.95
CA VAL A 120 4.32 6.04 -14.33
C VAL A 120 3.01 6.78 -14.57
N VAL A 121 2.11 6.81 -13.58
CA VAL A 121 0.77 7.40 -13.75
C VAL A 121 0.67 8.87 -13.34
N ASN A 122 1.69 9.42 -12.69
CA ASN A 122 1.70 10.81 -12.23
C ASN A 122 2.90 11.57 -12.79
N ARG A 123 2.72 12.86 -13.00
CA ARG A 123 3.83 13.78 -13.28
C ARG A 123 4.58 14.15 -11.99
N PRO A 124 5.86 14.56 -12.09
CA PRO A 124 6.62 15.00 -10.91
C PRO A 124 6.02 16.22 -10.18
N ASP A 125 5.22 17.05 -10.86
CA ASP A 125 4.51 18.18 -10.23
C ASP A 125 3.16 17.80 -9.60
N GLU A 126 2.77 16.51 -9.68
CA GLU A 126 1.56 15.94 -9.06
C GLU A 126 1.90 14.97 -7.91
N MET A 127 3.03 14.24 -8.01
CA MET A 127 3.49 13.28 -6.99
C MET A 127 5.01 13.37 -6.85
N THR A 128 5.50 13.36 -5.61
CA THR A 128 6.93 13.31 -5.27
C THR A 128 7.20 12.26 -4.21
N PHE A 129 8.44 11.75 -4.20
CA PHE A 129 8.86 10.70 -3.28
C PHE A 129 10.02 11.16 -2.39
N VAL A 130 9.95 10.80 -1.13
CA VAL A 130 11.09 10.75 -0.21
C VAL A 130 11.26 9.29 0.21
N LEU A 131 12.41 8.73 -0.10
CA LEU A 131 12.73 7.33 0.11
C LEU A 131 13.77 7.20 1.21
N VAL A 132 13.51 6.37 2.20
CA VAL A 132 14.38 6.15 3.35
C VAL A 132 14.68 4.65 3.46
N ASP A 133 15.96 4.31 3.31
CA ASP A 133 16.47 2.97 3.52
C ASP A 133 17.41 2.98 4.74
N TYR A 134 16.86 2.56 5.89
CA TYR A 134 17.56 2.71 7.16
C TYR A 134 18.81 1.82 7.29
N LYS A 135 18.85 0.70 6.59
CA LYS A 135 19.98 -0.23 6.65
C LYS A 135 21.06 -0.02 5.59
N GLY A 136 20.97 1.07 4.82
CA GLY A 136 21.94 1.37 3.77
C GLY A 136 21.91 0.37 2.62
N GLY A 137 20.78 -0.28 2.43
CA GLY A 137 20.57 -1.27 1.37
C GLY A 137 20.33 -0.63 0.02
N SER A 138 20.14 -1.47 -0.97
CA SER A 138 19.84 -1.09 -2.34
C SER A 138 18.33 -1.03 -2.64
N ALA A 139 17.48 -1.01 -1.60
CA ALA A 139 16.04 -1.13 -1.78
C ALA A 139 15.44 -0.07 -2.73
N PHE A 140 16.05 1.13 -2.78
CA PHE A 140 15.56 2.23 -3.61
C PHE A 140 16.61 2.77 -4.59
N ALA A 141 17.72 2.04 -4.83
CA ALA A 141 18.79 2.53 -5.69
C ALA A 141 18.27 2.89 -7.09
N GLU A 142 17.43 2.06 -7.69
CA GLU A 142 16.85 2.27 -9.02
C GLU A 142 15.77 3.38 -9.02
N CYS A 143 15.17 3.68 -7.86
CA CYS A 143 14.20 4.76 -7.72
C CYS A 143 14.84 6.14 -7.52
N ALA A 144 16.15 6.20 -7.27
CA ALA A 144 16.87 7.44 -6.98
C ALA A 144 16.84 8.43 -8.16
N ASP A 145 16.94 7.91 -9.38
CA ASP A 145 17.02 8.70 -10.61
C ASP A 145 15.64 9.10 -11.18
N LEU A 146 14.55 8.68 -10.53
CA LEU A 146 13.21 9.11 -10.95
C LEU A 146 13.06 10.62 -10.74
N PRO A 147 12.50 11.35 -11.72
CA PRO A 147 12.27 12.79 -11.60
C PRO A 147 11.31 13.18 -10.47
N HIS A 148 10.62 12.21 -9.90
CA HIS A 148 9.71 12.34 -8.75
C HIS A 148 10.46 12.28 -7.41
N THR A 149 11.67 11.70 -7.37
CA THR A 149 12.41 11.49 -6.13
C THR A 149 13.09 12.78 -5.69
N VAL A 150 12.58 13.40 -4.65
CA VAL A 150 13.09 14.68 -4.11
C VAL A 150 14.01 14.46 -2.90
N GLY A 151 14.13 13.24 -2.42
CA GLY A 151 15.04 12.87 -1.34
C GLY A 151 15.25 11.37 -1.24
N LEU A 152 16.50 10.95 -1.14
CA LEU A 152 16.90 9.58 -0.81
C LEU A 152 17.83 9.63 0.40
N VAL A 153 17.52 8.84 1.40
CA VAL A 153 18.30 8.74 2.64
C VAL A 153 18.65 7.28 2.87
N THR A 154 19.94 6.97 2.80
CA THR A 154 20.45 5.59 2.88
C THR A 154 21.22 5.28 4.16
N ASP A 155 21.58 6.31 4.92
CA ASP A 155 22.30 6.18 6.18
C ASP A 155 21.84 7.29 7.12
N LEU A 156 21.09 6.92 8.16
CA LEU A 156 20.51 7.86 9.11
C LEU A 156 21.32 7.85 10.41
N ASP A 157 22.25 8.79 10.53
CA ASP A 157 22.77 9.18 11.85
C ASP A 157 21.77 10.09 12.58
N THR A 158 21.97 10.30 13.88
CA THR A 158 21.09 11.14 14.71
C THR A 158 20.90 12.55 14.14
N ARG A 159 21.94 13.14 13.56
CA ARG A 159 21.89 14.50 13.00
C ARG A 159 21.05 14.56 11.72
N LEU A 160 21.16 13.55 10.86
CA LEU A 160 20.34 13.45 9.65
C LEU A 160 18.86 13.25 10.00
N VAL A 161 18.58 12.49 11.05
CA VAL A 161 17.23 12.32 11.60
C VAL A 161 16.62 13.63 12.06
N GLU A 162 17.33 14.40 12.87
CA GLU A 162 16.87 15.72 13.35
C GLU A 162 16.59 16.65 12.15
N ARG A 163 17.50 16.69 11.18
CA ARG A 163 17.32 17.50 9.98
C ARG A 163 16.13 17.04 9.13
N ALA A 164 15.91 15.74 9.00
CA ALA A 164 14.77 15.19 8.27
C ALA A 164 13.45 15.59 8.96
N LEU A 165 13.36 15.47 10.28
CA LEU A 165 12.18 15.90 11.05
C LEU A 165 11.92 17.40 10.92
N VAL A 166 12.97 18.24 11.03
CA VAL A 166 12.85 19.69 10.85
C VAL A 166 12.34 20.02 9.45
N SER A 167 12.89 19.35 8.41
CA SER A 167 12.49 19.52 7.01
C SER A 167 11.04 19.09 6.76
N LEU A 168 10.64 17.93 7.28
CA LEU A 168 9.25 17.47 7.18
C LEU A 168 8.28 18.38 7.92
N GLY A 169 8.66 18.86 9.12
CA GLY A 169 7.89 19.84 9.86
C GLY A 169 7.76 21.20 9.14
N ALA A 170 8.80 21.62 8.43
CA ALA A 170 8.76 22.82 7.59
C ALA A 170 7.85 22.61 6.37
N GLU A 171 7.89 21.44 5.75
CA GLU A 171 7.03 21.10 4.63
C GLU A 171 5.55 21.06 5.04
N LEU A 172 5.20 20.51 6.19
CA LEU A 172 3.84 20.57 6.73
C LEU A 172 3.35 22.03 6.83
N ARG A 173 4.15 22.91 7.46
CA ARG A 173 3.81 24.34 7.60
C ARG A 173 3.70 25.04 6.25
N ARG A 174 4.58 24.72 5.31
CA ARG A 174 4.53 25.26 3.95
C ARG A 174 3.21 24.91 3.27
N ARG A 175 2.79 23.64 3.35
CA ARG A 175 1.51 23.15 2.78
C ARG A 175 0.33 23.84 3.44
N GLU A 176 0.29 23.92 4.76
CA GLU A 176 -0.77 24.63 5.50
C GLU A 176 -0.89 26.10 5.05
N THR A 177 0.24 26.78 4.91
CA THR A 177 0.26 28.17 4.44
C THR A 177 -0.28 28.30 3.01
N GLN A 178 0.12 27.40 2.11
CA GLN A 178 -0.38 27.40 0.72
C GLN A 178 -1.87 27.10 0.63
N LEU A 179 -2.37 26.14 1.40
CA LEU A 179 -3.80 25.86 1.48
C LEU A 179 -4.57 27.07 2.00
N ALA A 180 -4.09 27.71 3.07
CA ALA A 180 -4.73 28.89 3.65
C ALA A 180 -4.76 30.05 2.65
N GLN A 181 -3.66 30.34 1.97
CA GLN A 181 -3.58 31.39 0.94
C GLN A 181 -4.54 31.16 -0.24
N ALA A 182 -4.76 29.90 -0.62
CA ALA A 182 -5.70 29.51 -1.64
C ALA A 182 -7.14 29.39 -1.11
N SER A 183 -7.37 29.62 0.19
CA SER A 183 -8.65 29.34 0.88
C SER A 183 -9.14 27.92 0.62
N ALA A 184 -8.21 26.96 0.54
CA ALA A 184 -8.48 25.55 0.32
C ALA A 184 -8.60 24.81 1.67
N LYS A 185 -9.62 23.96 1.79
CA LYS A 185 -9.86 23.18 3.01
C LYS A 185 -8.88 22.01 3.18
N ASP A 186 -8.42 21.46 2.07
CA ASP A 186 -7.51 20.30 1.99
C ASP A 186 -6.78 20.29 0.64
N ILE A 187 -5.89 19.32 0.47
CA ILE A 187 -5.12 19.17 -0.76
C ILE A 187 -5.99 18.93 -2.00
N GLU A 188 -7.11 18.22 -1.89
CA GLU A 188 -8.02 17.97 -3.02
C GLU A 188 -8.65 19.26 -3.51
N ASP A 189 -9.19 20.06 -2.58
CA ASP A 189 -9.78 21.36 -2.91
C ASP A 189 -8.73 22.32 -3.53
N TYR A 190 -7.48 22.27 -3.03
CA TYR A 190 -6.38 23.05 -3.60
C TYR A 190 -6.08 22.64 -5.05
N LEU A 191 -5.92 21.33 -5.28
CA LEU A 191 -5.62 20.80 -6.60
C LEU A 191 -6.76 21.05 -7.61
N ASP A 192 -8.00 20.98 -7.14
CA ASP A 192 -9.17 21.30 -7.96
C ASP A 192 -9.24 22.79 -8.31
N LYS A 193 -8.96 23.68 -7.36
CA LYS A 193 -8.86 25.12 -7.60
C LYS A 193 -7.75 25.43 -8.59
N ARG A 194 -6.59 24.79 -8.45
CA ARG A 194 -5.47 24.93 -9.38
C ARG A 194 -5.86 24.51 -10.80
N ALA A 195 -6.52 23.37 -10.96
CA ALA A 195 -6.96 22.88 -12.27
C ALA A 195 -7.98 23.80 -12.93
N ARG A 196 -8.99 24.27 -12.18
CA ARG A 196 -10.01 25.22 -12.69
C ARG A 196 -9.47 26.61 -12.98
N GLY A 197 -8.50 27.06 -12.21
CA GLY A 197 -7.84 28.36 -12.37
C GLY A 197 -6.73 28.42 -13.43
N GLY A 198 -6.63 27.42 -14.31
CA GLY A 198 -5.60 27.38 -15.36
C GLY A 198 -4.17 27.31 -14.80
N ASN A 199 -3.97 26.61 -13.68
CA ASN A 199 -2.68 26.44 -13.02
C ASN A 199 -2.02 27.74 -12.50
N VAL A 200 -2.79 28.74 -12.18
CA VAL A 200 -2.30 29.98 -11.55
C VAL A 200 -1.71 29.72 -10.15
N LEU A 201 -2.30 28.78 -9.41
CA LEU A 201 -1.74 28.35 -8.12
C LEU A 201 -0.46 27.52 -8.35
N PRO A 202 0.58 27.70 -7.51
CA PRO A 202 1.81 26.92 -7.63
C PRO A 202 1.56 25.41 -7.49
N PRO A 203 2.43 24.56 -8.06
CA PRO A 203 2.35 23.11 -7.86
C PRO A 203 2.46 22.76 -6.38
N LEU A 204 1.62 21.85 -5.94
CA LEU A 204 1.67 21.25 -4.60
C LEU A 204 1.50 19.73 -4.75
N PRO A 205 2.58 19.03 -5.17
CA PRO A 205 2.51 17.59 -5.40
C PRO A 205 2.19 16.86 -4.10
N ARG A 206 1.49 15.73 -4.21
CA ARG A 206 1.42 14.79 -3.08
C ARG A 206 2.81 14.29 -2.75
N LEU A 207 3.08 14.09 -1.48
CA LEU A 207 4.37 13.60 -1.00
C LEU A 207 4.17 12.17 -0.45
N LEU A 208 4.83 11.22 -1.06
CA LEU A 208 4.91 9.85 -0.53
C LEU A 208 6.26 9.67 0.17
N LEU A 209 6.22 9.44 1.46
CA LEU A 209 7.38 9.09 2.28
C LEU A 209 7.38 7.56 2.47
N VAL A 210 8.36 6.88 1.91
CA VAL A 210 8.54 5.42 2.03
C VAL A 210 9.73 5.15 2.93
N ILE A 211 9.51 4.40 4.00
CA ILE A 211 10.55 4.05 4.97
C ILE A 211 10.70 2.54 5.01
N ASP A 212 11.84 2.06 4.52
CA ASP A 212 12.20 0.65 4.69
C ASP A 212 12.91 0.43 6.03
N GLU A 213 12.62 -0.72 6.63
CA GLU A 213 13.11 -1.16 7.94
C GLU A 213 12.75 -0.22 9.11
N PHE A 214 11.51 0.26 9.10
CA PHE A 214 10.93 1.11 10.13
C PHE A 214 11.14 0.58 11.56
N ALA A 215 11.07 -0.74 11.81
CA ALA A 215 11.20 -1.31 13.15
C ALA A 215 12.59 -1.12 13.76
N SER A 216 13.65 -1.14 12.96
CA SER A 216 15.01 -0.84 13.44
C SER A 216 15.12 0.63 13.81
N MET A 217 14.60 1.50 12.96
CA MET A 217 14.55 2.94 13.20
C MET A 217 13.75 3.29 14.46
N ALA A 218 12.61 2.61 14.69
CA ALA A 218 11.78 2.86 15.88
C ALA A 218 12.49 2.57 17.19
N ARG A 219 13.36 1.56 17.21
CA ARG A 219 14.15 1.22 18.41
C ARG A 219 15.31 2.15 18.66
N GLU A 220 15.97 2.61 17.60
CA GLU A 220 17.18 3.43 17.69
C GLU A 220 16.88 4.93 17.79
N LEU A 221 15.76 5.37 17.20
CA LEU A 221 15.40 6.76 17.02
C LEU A 221 13.92 7.03 17.41
N PRO A 222 13.55 6.86 18.69
CA PRO A 222 12.16 6.97 19.13
C PRO A 222 11.55 8.37 18.90
N GLU A 223 12.36 9.44 18.94
CA GLU A 223 11.90 10.80 18.63
C GLU A 223 11.46 10.95 17.18
N PHE A 224 12.15 10.25 16.25
CA PHE A 224 11.75 10.24 14.85
C PHE A 224 10.36 9.63 14.66
N ILE A 225 10.07 8.56 15.37
CA ILE A 225 8.77 7.90 15.32
C ILE A 225 7.67 8.82 15.82
N SER A 226 7.90 9.53 16.93
CA SER A 226 6.93 10.52 17.44
C SER A 226 6.65 11.62 16.42
N GLY A 227 7.69 12.06 15.70
CA GLY A 227 7.55 13.01 14.57
C GLY A 227 6.75 12.44 13.41
N LEU A 228 6.99 11.18 13.04
CA LEU A 228 6.22 10.50 11.98
C LEU A 228 4.75 10.32 12.33
N VAL A 229 4.42 9.98 13.58
CA VAL A 229 3.03 9.91 14.05
C VAL A 229 2.34 11.27 13.90
N ASN A 230 3.01 12.36 14.26
CA ASN A 230 2.46 13.73 14.06
C ASN A 230 2.23 14.03 12.57
N ILE A 231 3.15 13.61 11.69
CA ILE A 231 3.00 13.75 10.24
C ILE A 231 1.83 12.89 9.75
N ALA A 232 1.68 11.67 10.25
CA ALA A 232 0.59 10.78 9.89
C ALA A 232 -0.78 11.40 10.25
N GLN A 233 -0.93 11.96 11.43
CA GLN A 233 -2.18 12.57 11.89
C GLN A 233 -2.61 13.77 11.04
N ARG A 234 -1.67 14.58 10.55
CA ARG A 234 -1.92 15.82 9.79
C ARG A 234 -1.77 15.65 8.29
N GLY A 235 -1.03 14.64 7.86
CA GLY A 235 -0.61 14.45 6.47
C GLY A 235 -1.77 14.23 5.50
N ARG A 236 -2.83 13.55 5.93
CA ARG A 236 -3.98 13.24 5.08
C ARG A 236 -4.54 14.47 4.37
N SER A 237 -4.88 15.52 5.13
CA SER A 237 -5.44 16.76 4.57
C SER A 237 -4.42 17.57 3.77
N LEU A 238 -3.14 17.35 4.01
CA LEU A 238 -2.03 18.05 3.36
C LEU A 238 -1.42 17.29 2.17
N GLY A 239 -1.96 16.11 1.84
CA GLY A 239 -1.47 15.27 0.74
C GLY A 239 -0.10 14.63 1.02
N ILE A 240 0.17 14.27 2.28
CA ILE A 240 1.35 13.51 2.67
C ILE A 240 0.93 12.10 3.05
N HIS A 241 1.56 11.13 2.43
CA HIS A 241 1.31 9.71 2.63
C HIS A 241 2.57 9.04 3.18
N LEU A 242 2.41 8.14 4.16
CA LEU A 242 3.49 7.34 4.72
C LEU A 242 3.32 5.88 4.32
N VAL A 243 4.40 5.25 3.92
CA VAL A 243 4.52 3.81 3.76
C VAL A 243 5.62 3.33 4.69
N LEU A 244 5.23 2.63 5.74
CA LEU A 244 6.15 2.09 6.75
C LEU A 244 6.36 0.61 6.46
N ALA A 245 7.58 0.21 6.16
CA ALA A 245 7.90 -1.16 5.85
C ALA A 245 8.86 -1.77 6.89
N THR A 246 8.67 -3.04 7.22
CA THR A 246 9.51 -3.72 8.20
C THR A 246 9.61 -5.22 7.94
N GLN A 247 10.72 -5.81 8.34
CA GLN A 247 10.90 -7.26 8.38
C GLN A 247 10.41 -7.87 9.71
N ARG A 248 10.36 -7.08 10.78
CA ARG A 248 9.98 -7.52 12.13
C ARG A 248 8.96 -6.56 12.73
N PRO A 249 7.66 -6.83 12.57
CA PRO A 249 6.61 -5.94 13.07
C PRO A 249 6.52 -5.92 14.59
N GLY A 250 6.91 -7.00 15.27
CA GLY A 250 6.76 -7.18 16.72
C GLY A 250 7.41 -6.06 17.53
N GLY A 251 6.63 -5.39 18.37
CA GLY A 251 7.05 -4.31 19.27
C GLY A 251 7.32 -2.95 18.62
N ALA A 252 7.41 -2.86 17.28
CA ALA A 252 7.62 -1.60 16.59
C ALA A 252 6.31 -0.92 16.15
N VAL A 253 5.27 -1.72 15.91
CA VAL A 253 3.95 -1.23 15.52
C VAL A 253 3.16 -0.86 16.77
N THR A 254 3.33 0.39 17.21
CA THR A 254 2.58 0.93 18.36
C THR A 254 1.10 1.09 18.03
N PRO A 255 0.21 1.20 19.06
CA PRO A 255 -1.19 1.51 18.82
C PRO A 255 -1.43 2.77 18.00
N ASP A 256 -0.61 3.80 18.19
CA ASP A 256 -0.71 5.07 17.45
C ASP A 256 -0.38 4.89 15.96
N ILE A 257 0.65 4.10 15.64
CA ILE A 257 0.98 3.76 14.25
C ILE A 257 -0.15 2.94 13.64
N ARG A 258 -0.63 1.94 14.36
CA ARG A 258 -1.74 1.08 13.90
C ARG A 258 -3.02 1.87 13.64
N ALA A 259 -3.34 2.86 14.49
CA ALA A 259 -4.51 3.72 14.33
C ALA A 259 -4.43 4.65 13.10
N ASN A 260 -3.21 4.97 12.64
CA ASN A 260 -3.00 5.85 11.50
C ASN A 260 -2.65 5.12 10.19
N THR A 261 -2.44 3.80 10.22
CA THR A 261 -2.12 2.97 9.05
C THR A 261 -3.26 2.00 8.76
N ASN A 262 -4.22 2.41 7.92
CA ASN A 262 -5.37 1.58 7.58
C ASN A 262 -5.02 0.53 6.52
N LEU A 263 -4.31 0.96 5.47
CA LEU A 263 -3.81 0.04 4.45
C LEU A 263 -2.67 -0.82 5.03
N ARG A 264 -2.87 -2.13 5.06
CA ARG A 264 -1.87 -3.06 5.61
C ARG A 264 -1.65 -4.20 4.64
N ILE A 265 -0.39 -4.49 4.38
CA ILE A 265 0.03 -5.58 3.49
C ILE A 265 1.04 -6.45 4.22
N ALA A 266 0.76 -7.74 4.30
CA ALA A 266 1.67 -8.73 4.84
C ALA A 266 2.07 -9.72 3.74
N LEU A 267 3.34 -9.67 3.36
CA LEU A 267 3.99 -10.76 2.65
C LEU A 267 4.28 -11.88 3.66
N ARG A 268 4.99 -12.92 3.25
CA ARG A 268 5.34 -14.00 4.18
C ARG A 268 5.97 -13.44 5.46
N THR A 269 5.38 -13.77 6.60
CA THR A 269 5.88 -13.47 7.96
C THR A 269 6.55 -14.69 8.56
N THR A 270 7.22 -14.52 9.70
CA THR A 270 7.93 -15.62 10.39
C THR A 270 6.94 -16.62 10.97
N ASP A 271 5.82 -16.12 11.48
CA ASP A 271 4.76 -16.91 12.10
C ASP A 271 3.40 -16.20 12.00
N THR A 272 2.36 -16.91 12.45
CA THR A 272 0.99 -16.41 12.44
C THR A 272 0.73 -15.28 13.44
N SER A 273 1.57 -15.10 14.46
CA SER A 273 1.45 -13.98 15.41
C SER A 273 1.88 -12.69 14.77
N GLU A 274 3.02 -12.69 14.06
CA GLU A 274 3.46 -11.54 13.28
C GLU A 274 2.43 -11.14 12.19
N SER A 275 1.80 -12.15 11.56
CA SER A 275 0.72 -11.91 10.61
C SER A 275 -0.45 -11.16 11.26
N ARG A 276 -0.91 -11.62 12.44
CA ARG A 276 -1.99 -10.96 13.19
C ARG A 276 -1.61 -9.54 13.61
N ASP A 277 -0.36 -9.30 13.93
CA ASP A 277 0.11 -7.96 14.30
C ASP A 277 -0.04 -6.95 13.16
N ILE A 278 -0.02 -7.40 11.90
CA ILE A 278 -0.13 -6.55 10.71
C ILE A 278 -1.55 -6.52 10.18
N ILE A 279 -2.09 -7.66 9.76
CA ILE A 279 -3.35 -7.73 9.01
C ILE A 279 -4.53 -8.22 9.86
N ASP A 280 -4.34 -8.46 11.15
CA ASP A 280 -5.32 -9.03 12.10
C ASP A 280 -5.82 -10.45 11.70
N ALA A 281 -5.05 -11.17 10.85
CA ALA A 281 -5.32 -12.51 10.36
C ALA A 281 -4.03 -13.36 10.33
N PRO A 282 -4.09 -14.70 10.46
CA PRO A 282 -2.90 -15.53 10.56
C PRO A 282 -2.21 -15.83 9.23
N ASP A 283 -2.87 -15.57 8.12
CA ASP A 283 -2.67 -16.17 6.79
C ASP A 283 -1.27 -15.94 6.21
N SER A 284 -0.65 -14.79 6.46
CA SER A 284 0.68 -14.51 5.90
C SER A 284 1.79 -15.34 6.54
N GLY A 285 1.54 -15.92 7.72
CA GLY A 285 2.45 -16.87 8.37
C GLY A 285 2.57 -18.21 7.63
N ASP A 286 1.55 -18.57 6.87
CA ASP A 286 1.46 -19.83 6.13
C ASP A 286 1.92 -19.71 4.66
N ILE A 287 2.29 -18.51 4.20
CA ILE A 287 2.82 -18.32 2.84
C ILE A 287 4.13 -19.12 2.68
N SER A 288 4.17 -20.00 1.68
CA SER A 288 5.34 -20.79 1.36
C SER A 288 6.53 -19.92 0.98
N PRO A 289 7.77 -20.25 1.45
CA PRO A 289 8.99 -19.60 0.96
C PRO A 289 9.22 -19.71 -0.56
N ALA A 290 8.58 -20.66 -1.21
CA ALA A 290 8.65 -20.85 -2.67
C ALA A 290 7.82 -19.80 -3.45
N ASN A 291 6.98 -19.03 -2.77
CA ASN A 291 6.08 -18.03 -3.36
C ASN A 291 6.47 -16.59 -2.94
N PRO A 292 7.66 -16.09 -3.30
CA PRO A 292 8.01 -14.69 -3.03
C PRO A 292 7.06 -13.75 -3.78
N GLY A 293 6.70 -12.63 -3.14
CA GLY A 293 5.71 -11.68 -3.67
C GLY A 293 4.26 -12.03 -3.34
N ARG A 294 3.97 -13.24 -2.82
CA ARG A 294 2.64 -13.54 -2.29
C ARG A 294 2.37 -12.70 -1.06
N ALA A 295 1.17 -12.10 -0.98
CA ALA A 295 0.78 -11.22 0.12
C ALA A 295 -0.71 -11.29 0.41
N TYR A 296 -1.05 -10.91 1.62
CA TYR A 296 -2.42 -10.59 2.03
C TYR A 296 -2.51 -9.10 2.32
N ALA A 297 -3.61 -8.49 1.91
CA ALA A 297 -3.89 -7.08 2.14
C ALA A 297 -5.16 -6.90 2.97
N ARG A 298 -5.10 -5.96 3.88
CA ARG A 298 -6.25 -5.45 4.63
C ARG A 298 -6.43 -3.97 4.28
N LEU A 299 -7.61 -3.65 3.77
CA LEU A 299 -8.03 -2.32 3.33
C LEU A 299 -9.05 -1.73 4.31
#